data_a68d891b937881290731e5f36af684df
#
_entry.id   a68d891b937881290731e5f36af684df
#
_cell.length_a   1.000
_cell.length_b   1.000
_cell.length_c   1.000
_cell.angle_alpha   90.00
_cell.angle_beta   90.00
_cell.angle_gamma   90.00
#
_symmetry.space_group_name_H-M   'P 1'
#
loop_
_entity.id
_entity.type
_entity.pdbx_description
1 polymer ?
#
loop_
_entity_poly.entity_id
_entity_poly.type
_entity_poly.pdbx_seq_one_letter_code
_entity_poly.pdbx_strand_id
1 'polypeptide(L)'
;NQKISNPSGAINSNNPTLKQSSIYLSIDFGGSAQKISQSLDFKNGENLLDAMIQTNLKIETKTYVGLGSIIESINDFKSGAGGKYWQYWVNGKYSQVGASAYKIQPDDLIEWRFTSDNPN
;
A
#
# COMPACT_ATOMS: atom_id res chain seq x y z
N ASN A 1 3.92 29.84 -22.36
CA ASN A 1 3.86 29.92 -21.94
C ASN A 1 3.78 29.77 -21.91
N GLN A 2 3.71 29.31 -21.91
CA GLN A 2 3.55 29.25 -21.52
C GLN A 2 3.39 28.93 -21.28
N LYS A 3 3.39 28.73 -21.19
CA LYS A 3 3.12 28.55 -20.65
C LYS A 3 3.21 28.13 -20.22
N ILE A 4 3.38 27.83 -20.16
CA ILE A 4 3.34 27.55 -19.50
C ILE A 4 3.26 27.26 -19.14
N SER A 5 3.26 27.03 -19.03
CA SER A 5 3.08 26.88 -18.40
C SER A 5 3.06 26.50 -18.17
N ASN A 6 3.07 26.32 -18.05
CA ASN A 6 2.99 26.01 -17.52
C ASN A 6 3.26 25.63 -17.06
N PRO A 7 3.32 25.54 -16.92
CA PRO A 7 3.58 25.07 -16.32
C PRO A 7 3.76 24.60 -16.10
N SER A 8 3.69 24.48 -15.99
CA SER A 8 3.73 24.04 -15.68
C SER A 8 3.86 23.57 -15.92
N GLY A 9 3.71 23.51 -16.19
CA GLY A 9 3.83 23.14 -16.09
C GLY A 9 3.98 22.62 -16.63
N ALA A 10 4.07 22.69 -16.77
CA ALA A 10 4.24 22.30 -17.12
C ALA A 10 4.48 21.86 -17.78
N ILE A 11 4.37 21.71 -17.63
CA ILE A 11 4.71 21.33 -18.33
C ILE A 11 4.51 21.06 -19.21
N ASN A 12 4.36 21.15 -19.45
CA ASN A 12 4.14 20.83 -20.18
C ASN A 12 3.86 20.23 -20.82
N SER A 13 3.59 20.16 -20.31
CA SER A 13 3.49 19.55 -20.96
C SER A 13 3.22 18.79 -21.74
N ASN A 14 3.11 18.80 -21.32
CA ASN A 14 3.04 18.29 -22.57
C ASN A 14 3.85 17.07 -22.85
N ASN A 15 4.54 16.61 -21.92
CA ASN A 15 5.31 15.41 -22.02
C ASN A 15 4.72 14.38 -21.04
N PRO A 16 3.85 13.48 -21.53
CA PRO A 16 3.19 12.51 -20.64
C PRO A 16 4.14 11.55 -19.97
N THR A 17 5.36 11.37 -20.52
CA THR A 17 6.33 10.48 -19.90
C THR A 17 6.86 11.02 -18.58
N LEU A 18 6.61 12.29 -18.30
CA LEU A 18 7.01 12.89 -17.02
C LEU A 18 5.95 12.75 -15.94
N LYS A 19 4.79 12.20 -16.29
CA LYS A 19 3.73 12.00 -15.32
C LYS A 19 4.12 10.88 -14.35
N GLN A 20 4.08 11.17 -13.05
CA GLN A 20 4.40 10.21 -12.01
C GLN A 20 3.29 9.17 -11.90
N SER A 21 3.65 7.89 -11.92
CA SER A 21 2.71 6.81 -11.64
C SER A 21 2.47 6.69 -10.15
N SER A 22 1.33 6.15 -9.78
CA SER A 22 0.92 6.01 -8.38
C SER A 22 0.50 4.59 -8.07
N ILE A 23 0.50 4.27 -6.78
CA ILE A 23 -0.23 3.12 -6.25
C ILE A 23 -1.28 3.66 -5.29
N TYR A 24 -2.30 2.87 -5.02
CA TYR A 24 -3.43 3.29 -4.20
C TYR A 24 -3.53 2.36 -3.01
N LEU A 25 -3.58 2.94 -1.81
CA LEU A 25 -3.55 2.19 -0.57
C LEU A 25 -4.84 2.43 0.20
N SER A 26 -5.48 1.34 0.61
CA SER A 26 -6.70 1.37 1.40
C SER A 26 -6.49 0.52 2.64
N ILE A 27 -6.87 1.04 3.83
CA ILE A 27 -6.70 0.33 5.09
C ILE A 27 -8.01 0.34 5.83
N ASP A 28 -8.57 -0.85 6.03
CA ASP A 28 -9.83 -1.07 6.73
C ASP A 28 -9.52 -1.70 8.08
N PHE A 29 -9.85 -0.98 9.16
CA PHE A 29 -9.57 -1.42 10.52
C PHE A 29 -10.68 -2.29 11.12
N GLY A 30 -11.56 -2.84 10.27
CA GLY A 30 -12.61 -3.75 10.75
C GLY A 30 -13.67 -3.05 11.58
N GLY A 31 -13.90 -1.77 11.33
CA GLY A 31 -14.90 -0.99 12.07
C GLY A 31 -14.38 -0.36 13.35
N SER A 32 -13.14 -0.67 13.77
CA SER A 32 -12.60 -0.14 15.04
C SER A 32 -12.00 1.26 14.90
N ALA A 33 -11.75 1.69 13.68
CA ALA A 33 -11.23 3.02 13.38
C ALA A 33 -11.63 3.39 11.97
N GLN A 34 -11.51 4.68 11.65
CA GLN A 34 -11.87 5.18 10.33
C GLN A 34 -10.93 4.62 9.27
N LYS A 35 -11.50 4.18 8.16
CA LYS A 35 -10.75 3.67 7.02
C LYS A 35 -9.83 4.75 6.46
N ILE A 36 -8.61 4.35 6.09
CA ILE A 36 -7.64 5.24 5.49
C ILE A 36 -7.52 4.91 4.00
N SER A 37 -7.47 5.95 3.17
CA SER A 37 -7.21 5.80 1.74
C SER A 37 -6.21 6.87 1.34
N GLN A 38 -5.15 6.46 0.63
CA GLN A 38 -4.16 7.41 0.15
C GLN A 38 -3.47 6.87 -1.08
N SER A 39 -2.90 7.76 -1.87
CA SER A 39 -2.07 7.37 -2.99
C SER A 39 -0.61 7.63 -2.66
N LEU A 40 0.27 6.79 -3.19
CA LEU A 40 1.71 6.89 -3.01
C LEU A 40 2.37 6.90 -4.37
N ASP A 41 3.51 7.56 -4.47
CA ASP A 41 4.29 7.52 -5.70
C ASP A 41 4.80 6.11 -5.94
N PHE A 42 4.66 5.65 -7.18
CA PHE A 42 5.22 4.37 -7.57
C PHE A 42 6.73 4.52 -7.79
N LYS A 43 7.49 3.59 -7.24
CA LYS A 43 8.94 3.51 -7.45
C LYS A 43 9.28 2.12 -7.96
N ASN A 44 9.91 2.05 -9.12
CA ASN A 44 10.26 0.79 -9.75
C ASN A 44 11.17 -0.04 -8.85
N GLY A 45 10.84 -1.32 -8.68
CA GLY A 45 11.64 -2.24 -7.87
C GLY A 45 11.35 -2.21 -6.39
N GLU A 46 10.49 -1.33 -5.94
CA GLU A 46 10.14 -1.22 -4.51
C GLU A 46 9.14 -2.31 -4.13
N ASN A 47 9.31 -2.88 -2.93
CA ASN A 47 8.31 -3.82 -2.42
C ASN A 47 7.25 -3.07 -1.60
N LEU A 48 6.14 -3.76 -1.34
CA LEU A 48 5.02 -3.14 -0.64
C LEU A 48 5.39 -2.66 0.77
N LEU A 49 6.19 -3.42 1.50
CA LEU A 49 6.57 -3.02 2.84
C LEU A 49 7.35 -1.70 2.82
N ASP A 50 8.32 -1.58 1.90
CA ASP A 50 9.11 -0.34 1.77
C ASP A 50 8.21 0.85 1.46
N ALA A 51 7.22 0.65 0.59
CA ALA A 51 6.28 1.73 0.26
C ALA A 51 5.48 2.14 1.50
N MET A 52 5.02 1.17 2.29
CA MET A 52 4.19 1.48 3.45
C MET A 52 4.98 2.11 4.60
N ILE A 53 6.26 1.75 4.75
CA ILE A 53 7.12 2.33 5.79
C ILE A 53 7.32 3.84 5.55
N GLN A 54 7.20 4.28 4.30
CA GLN A 54 7.37 5.69 3.96
C GLN A 54 6.12 6.53 4.24
N THR A 55 5.04 5.92 4.68
CA THR A 55 3.81 6.62 5.04
C THR A 55 3.86 7.08 6.49
N ASN A 56 2.78 7.76 6.93
CA ASN A 56 2.62 8.12 8.34
C ASN A 56 2.09 6.98 9.20
N LEU A 57 1.85 5.82 8.60
CA LEU A 57 1.31 4.69 9.33
C LEU A 57 2.37 4.12 10.27
N LYS A 58 1.92 3.73 11.46
CA LYS A 58 2.79 3.02 12.39
C LYS A 58 2.75 1.55 12.04
N ILE A 59 3.86 1.01 11.53
CA ILE A 59 3.94 -0.35 11.01
C ILE A 59 4.85 -1.18 11.90
N GLU A 60 4.36 -2.34 12.33
CA GLU A 60 5.19 -3.34 13.01
C GLU A 60 5.19 -4.61 12.18
N THR A 61 6.33 -5.26 12.09
CA THR A 61 6.49 -6.43 11.22
C THR A 61 7.07 -7.61 11.98
N LYS A 62 6.92 -8.79 11.38
CA LYS A 62 7.56 -10.01 11.84
C LYS A 62 8.03 -10.77 10.62
N THR A 63 9.24 -11.33 10.69
CA THR A 63 9.86 -12.04 9.57
C THR A 63 9.68 -13.53 9.73
N TYR A 64 9.25 -14.19 8.64
CA TYR A 64 9.07 -15.63 8.60
C TYR A 64 9.87 -16.21 7.45
N VAL A 65 10.54 -17.33 7.71
CA VAL A 65 11.27 -18.05 6.66
C VAL A 65 10.30 -18.44 5.55
N GLY A 66 10.65 -18.12 4.32
CA GLY A 66 9.84 -18.47 3.14
C GLY A 66 8.72 -17.53 2.80
N LEU A 67 8.31 -16.64 3.71
CA LEU A 67 7.22 -15.72 3.49
C LEU A 67 7.68 -14.25 3.44
N GLY A 68 8.88 -13.99 3.93
CA GLY A 68 9.39 -12.63 4.08
C GLY A 68 8.82 -11.94 5.31
N SER A 69 8.83 -10.63 5.32
CA SER A 69 8.31 -9.84 6.43
C SER A 69 6.82 -9.58 6.25
N ILE A 70 6.08 -9.93 7.27
CA ILE A 70 4.62 -9.80 7.33
C ILE A 70 4.31 -8.62 8.23
N ILE A 71 3.32 -7.80 7.85
CA ILE A 71 2.86 -6.72 8.71
C ILE A 71 1.97 -7.32 9.79
N GLU A 72 2.41 -7.14 11.04
CA GLU A 72 1.69 -7.64 12.22
C GLU A 72 0.78 -6.59 12.84
N SER A 73 1.09 -5.31 12.63
CA SER A 73 0.34 -4.23 13.26
C SER A 73 0.37 -3.00 12.39
N ILE A 74 -0.78 -2.34 12.29
CA ILE A 74 -0.90 -1.03 11.64
C ILE A 74 -1.63 -0.13 12.65
N ASN A 75 -0.98 0.99 13.02
CA ASN A 75 -1.54 1.98 13.94
C ASN A 75 -2.04 1.34 15.25
N ASP A 76 -1.22 0.41 15.79
CA ASP A 76 -1.46 -0.29 17.06
C ASP A 76 -2.60 -1.32 17.01
N PHE A 77 -3.18 -1.57 15.85
CA PHE A 77 -4.11 -2.70 15.70
C PHE A 77 -3.29 -3.93 15.36
N LYS A 78 -3.16 -4.85 16.31
CA LYS A 78 -2.29 -6.01 16.18
C LYS A 78 -3.05 -7.24 15.73
N SER A 79 -2.46 -7.98 14.79
CA SER A 79 -2.98 -9.28 14.37
C SER A 79 -3.14 -10.19 15.57
N GLY A 80 -4.29 -10.87 15.65
CA GLY A 80 -4.67 -11.74 16.76
C GLY A 80 -5.63 -11.07 17.73
N ALA A 81 -5.65 -9.75 17.80
CA ALA A 81 -6.54 -9.03 18.70
C ALA A 81 -7.99 -9.21 18.24
N GLY A 82 -8.83 -9.72 19.14
CA GLY A 82 -10.23 -9.98 18.82
C GLY A 82 -10.45 -11.02 17.73
N GLY A 83 -9.44 -11.85 17.46
CA GLY A 83 -9.51 -12.85 16.41
C GLY A 83 -9.36 -12.29 15.01
N LYS A 84 -8.92 -11.05 14.88
CA LYS A 84 -8.73 -10.40 13.57
C LYS A 84 -7.25 -10.36 13.23
N TYR A 85 -6.98 -10.44 11.93
CA TYR A 85 -5.62 -10.49 11.41
C TYR A 85 -5.49 -9.57 10.22
N TRP A 86 -4.30 -8.96 10.03
CA TRP A 86 -4.02 -8.14 8.86
C TRP A 86 -3.81 -9.02 7.65
N GLN A 87 -4.60 -8.77 6.62
CA GLN A 87 -4.54 -9.46 5.34
C GLN A 87 -4.61 -8.40 4.24
N TYR A 88 -4.04 -8.69 3.06
CA TYR A 88 -4.11 -7.71 2.00
C TYR A 88 -4.41 -8.34 0.64
N TRP A 89 -5.02 -7.54 -0.19
CA TRP A 89 -5.40 -7.87 -1.56
C TRP A 89 -4.71 -6.91 -2.51
N VAL A 90 -4.28 -7.41 -3.67
CA VAL A 90 -3.69 -6.61 -4.73
C VAL A 90 -4.61 -6.71 -5.93
N ASN A 91 -5.16 -5.56 -6.33
CA ASN A 91 -6.09 -5.49 -7.46
C ASN A 91 -7.24 -6.51 -7.33
N GLY A 92 -7.75 -6.63 -6.11
CA GLY A 92 -8.88 -7.51 -5.81
C GLY A 92 -8.50 -8.96 -5.53
N LYS A 93 -7.22 -9.29 -5.55
CA LYS A 93 -6.76 -10.66 -5.39
C LYS A 93 -6.03 -10.83 -4.06
N TYR A 94 -6.46 -11.79 -3.26
CA TYR A 94 -5.82 -12.06 -1.97
C TYR A 94 -4.36 -12.44 -2.14
N SER A 95 -3.49 -11.84 -1.33
CA SER A 95 -2.06 -12.13 -1.36
C SER A 95 -1.69 -13.12 -0.26
N GLN A 96 -0.88 -14.11 -0.62
CA GLN A 96 -0.41 -15.14 0.32
C GLN A 96 1.06 -14.95 0.70
N VAL A 97 1.68 -13.84 0.30
CA VAL A 97 3.08 -13.57 0.63
C VAL A 97 3.17 -12.34 1.53
N GLY A 98 4.24 -12.24 2.29
CA GLY A 98 4.48 -11.07 3.12
C GLY A 98 4.69 -9.82 2.29
N ALA A 99 4.44 -8.66 2.91
CA ALA A 99 4.54 -7.39 2.19
C ALA A 99 5.93 -7.14 1.61
N SER A 100 6.98 -7.66 2.24
CA SER A 100 8.35 -7.48 1.72
C SER A 100 8.61 -8.32 0.47
N ALA A 101 7.79 -9.32 0.21
CA ALA A 101 7.97 -10.23 -0.94
C ALA A 101 7.16 -9.81 -2.16
N TYR A 102 6.30 -8.80 -2.04
CA TYR A 102 5.52 -8.32 -3.17
C TYR A 102 6.13 -7.06 -3.76
N LYS A 103 6.51 -7.11 -5.03
CA LYS A 103 7.00 -5.93 -5.74
C LYS A 103 5.83 -5.18 -6.36
N ILE A 104 5.69 -3.92 -5.97
CA ILE A 104 4.56 -3.12 -6.44
C ILE A 104 4.69 -2.82 -7.93
N GLN A 105 3.52 -2.68 -8.57
CA GLN A 105 3.41 -2.33 -9.98
C GLN A 105 2.66 -1.00 -10.13
N PRO A 106 2.89 -0.27 -11.23
CA PRO A 106 2.14 1.00 -11.42
C PRO A 106 0.64 0.76 -11.36
N ASP A 107 -0.05 1.67 -10.70
CA ASP A 107 -1.52 1.68 -10.59
C ASP A 107 -2.09 0.53 -9.74
N ASP A 108 -1.25 -0.19 -8.99
CA ASP A 108 -1.75 -1.21 -8.08
C ASP A 108 -2.72 -0.61 -7.07
N LEU A 109 -3.81 -1.33 -6.81
CA LEU A 109 -4.71 -1.05 -5.71
C LEU A 109 -4.42 -2.07 -4.61
N ILE A 110 -3.90 -1.59 -3.49
CA ILE A 110 -3.55 -2.43 -2.34
C ILE A 110 -4.59 -2.20 -1.26
N GLU A 111 -5.25 -3.27 -0.84
CA GLU A 111 -6.29 -3.20 0.19
C GLU A 111 -5.90 -4.04 1.40
N TRP A 112 -5.65 -3.38 2.51
CA TRP A 112 -5.40 -4.02 3.80
C TRP A 112 -6.70 -4.11 4.57
N ARG A 113 -6.98 -5.27 5.16
CA ARG A 113 -8.18 -5.49 5.99
C ARG A 113 -7.80 -6.17 7.28
N PHE A 114 -8.26 -5.60 8.38
CA PHE A 114 -8.13 -6.20 9.71
C PHE A 114 -9.41 -6.98 9.96
N THR A 115 -9.36 -8.29 9.73
CA THR A 115 -10.58 -9.09 9.65
C THR A 115 -10.34 -10.51 10.16
N SER A 116 -11.43 -11.13 10.63
CA SER A 116 -11.44 -12.53 11.00
C SER A 116 -11.82 -13.42 9.82
N ASP A 117 -12.17 -12.85 8.68
CA ASP A 117 -12.55 -13.61 7.50
C ASP A 117 -11.39 -14.45 6.99
N ASN A 118 -11.70 -15.64 6.50
CA ASN A 118 -10.71 -16.51 5.87
C ASN A 118 -10.94 -16.47 4.36
N PRO A 119 -10.04 -15.85 3.60
CA PRO A 119 -10.25 -15.70 2.16
C PRO A 119 -10.00 -16.97 1.35
N ASN A 120 -9.52 -18.04 1.98
CA ASN A 120 -9.27 -19.31 1.28
C ASN A 120 -10.45 -20.28 1.37
#